data_7677ea6776ddfc99daeef358f003648e
#
_entry.id   7677ea6776ddfc99daeef358f003648e
#
_cell.length_a   1.000
_cell.length_b   1.000
_cell.length_c   1.000
_cell.angle_alpha   90.00
_cell.angle_beta   90.00
_cell.angle_gamma   90.00
#
_symmetry.space_group_name_H-M   'P 1'
#
loop_
_entity.id
_entity.type
_entity.pdbx_description
1 polymer ?
#
loop_
_entity_poly.entity_id
_entity_poly.type
_entity_poly.pdbx_seq_one_letter_code
_entity_poly.pdbx_strand_id
1 'polypeptide(L)'
;MWHPRQDDHGLPVRLLKPSVLTDLSTWSDAGALAQVVPDGPMPAAINGLPIAPWQDFPDDIAAWEALASTMPIDEPLFHAPKGFKKAAGVVVRESDGRVWVVAPSNAFGGYQATFPKGGMEGKSARATALVEAFEETGLRVCLTRFLVDVQRTTSYTRYFLGERIGGNPADMGWESQAVMLVPVALLGKVLNSPSDLPIVEALKEI
;
A
#
# COMPACT_ATOMS: atom_id res chain seq x y z
N MET A 1 6.02 20.57 -9.11
CA MET A 1 6.77 19.38 -9.61
C MET A 1 5.78 18.51 -10.40
N TRP A 2 6.24 17.71 -11.37
CA TRP A 2 5.43 16.73 -12.08
C TRP A 2 5.76 15.35 -11.59
N HIS A 3 4.74 14.48 -11.43
CA HIS A 3 4.94 13.08 -11.18
C HIS A 3 5.59 12.43 -12.42
N PRO A 4 6.56 11.53 -12.29
CA PRO A 4 7.21 10.90 -13.45
C PRO A 4 6.27 9.96 -14.23
N ARG A 5 5.19 9.47 -13.57
CA ARG A 5 4.17 8.64 -14.21
C ARG A 5 2.91 9.46 -14.51
N GLN A 6 2.24 9.11 -15.60
CA GLN A 6 0.97 9.70 -16.02
C GLN A 6 -0.19 8.98 -15.31
N ASP A 7 -1.36 9.63 -15.27
CA ASP A 7 -2.59 9.01 -14.81
C ASP A 7 -3.13 7.96 -15.81
N ASP A 8 -4.23 7.29 -15.45
CA ASP A 8 -4.85 6.23 -16.26
C ASP A 8 -5.37 6.70 -17.62
N HIS A 9 -5.45 8.01 -17.84
CA HIS A 9 -5.82 8.63 -19.11
C HIS A 9 -4.59 9.13 -19.90
N GLY A 10 -3.38 8.86 -19.42
CA GLY A 10 -2.13 9.32 -20.02
C GLY A 10 -1.87 10.82 -19.81
N LEU A 11 -2.50 11.44 -18.83
CA LEU A 11 -2.30 12.86 -18.52
C LEU A 11 -1.22 13.04 -17.43
N PRO A 12 -0.42 14.11 -17.53
CA PRO A 12 0.61 14.41 -16.55
C PRO A 12 -0.01 14.83 -15.20
N VAL A 13 0.45 14.24 -14.12
CA VAL A 13 0.01 14.54 -12.75
C VAL A 13 0.92 15.60 -12.12
N ARG A 14 0.36 16.72 -11.71
CA ARG A 14 1.09 17.79 -11.03
C ARG A 14 1.05 17.59 -9.52
N LEU A 15 2.22 17.56 -8.88
CA LEU A 15 2.37 17.56 -7.43
C LEU A 15 2.54 19.01 -6.93
N LEU A 16 1.59 19.49 -6.15
CA LEU A 16 1.55 20.86 -5.62
C LEU A 16 2.44 21.02 -4.40
N LYS A 17 2.47 20.00 -3.55
CA LYS A 17 3.31 19.89 -2.35
C LYS A 17 4.03 18.56 -2.37
N PRO A 18 5.16 18.45 -3.10
CA PRO A 18 5.93 17.21 -3.20
C PRO A 18 6.39 16.73 -1.84
N SER A 19 6.37 15.43 -1.64
CA SER A 19 7.00 14.79 -0.49
C SER A 19 8.53 14.86 -0.58
N VAL A 20 9.22 14.66 0.53
CA VAL A 20 10.68 14.71 0.63
C VAL A 20 11.18 13.35 1.05
N LEU A 21 12.20 12.82 0.37
CA LEU A 21 12.85 11.57 0.74
C LEU A 21 13.60 11.70 2.08
N THR A 22 13.79 10.57 2.78
CA THR A 22 14.66 10.46 3.95
C THR A 22 16.07 10.01 3.55
N ASP A 23 17.03 10.11 4.47
CA ASP A 23 18.38 9.57 4.28
C ASP A 23 18.34 8.04 4.10
N LEU A 24 19.24 7.50 3.27
CA LEU A 24 19.29 6.06 2.98
C LEU A 24 19.54 5.20 4.24
N SER A 25 20.19 5.75 5.27
CA SER A 25 20.43 5.05 6.54
C SER A 25 19.14 4.68 7.27
N THR A 26 18.03 5.44 7.06
CA THR A 26 16.74 5.17 7.70
C THR A 26 16.14 3.83 7.27
N TRP A 27 16.50 3.33 6.08
CA TRP A 27 15.98 2.06 5.56
C TRP A 27 16.49 0.85 6.34
N SER A 28 17.67 0.95 6.97
CA SER A 28 18.26 -0.11 7.81
C SER A 28 18.01 0.08 9.31
N ASP A 29 17.35 1.17 9.72
CA ASP A 29 16.99 1.43 11.12
C ASP A 29 15.53 1.09 11.37
N ALA A 30 15.26 -0.02 12.07
CA ALA A 30 13.90 -0.46 12.40
C ALA A 30 13.12 0.52 13.30
N GLY A 31 13.80 1.45 13.98
CA GLY A 31 13.19 2.50 14.81
C GLY A 31 12.87 3.78 14.01
N ALA A 32 13.38 3.92 12.80
CA ALA A 32 13.20 5.10 11.97
C ALA A 32 12.07 4.95 10.94
N LEU A 33 11.42 6.06 10.63
CA LEU A 33 10.60 6.19 9.44
C LEU A 33 11.53 6.39 8.24
N ALA A 34 11.37 5.55 7.20
CA ALA A 34 12.02 5.71 5.92
C ALA A 34 11.00 6.13 4.86
N GLN A 35 11.36 7.04 3.95
CA GLN A 35 10.47 7.56 2.91
C GLN A 35 11.21 7.74 1.60
N VAL A 36 10.59 7.27 0.51
CA VAL A 36 11.03 7.50 -0.86
C VAL A 36 9.96 8.26 -1.64
N VAL A 37 10.40 9.07 -2.60
CA VAL A 37 9.57 9.73 -3.60
C VAL A 37 9.70 9.00 -4.94
N PRO A 38 8.79 9.22 -5.92
CA PRO A 38 8.90 8.57 -7.24
C PRO A 38 10.29 8.74 -7.85
N ASP A 39 10.86 7.64 -8.34
CA ASP A 39 12.21 7.53 -8.90
C ASP A 39 13.35 7.94 -7.95
N GLY A 40 13.05 8.04 -6.64
CA GLY A 40 14.05 8.35 -5.62
C GLY A 40 15.05 7.19 -5.41
N PRO A 41 16.23 7.49 -4.81
CA PRO A 41 17.23 6.47 -4.53
C PRO A 41 16.74 5.49 -3.45
N MET A 42 17.00 4.20 -3.67
CA MET A 42 16.72 3.11 -2.75
C MET A 42 18.00 2.35 -2.38
N PRO A 43 18.09 1.73 -1.20
CA PRO A 43 19.14 0.78 -0.91
C PRO A 43 19.02 -0.45 -1.81
N ALA A 44 20.11 -1.19 -1.98
CA ALA A 44 20.09 -2.42 -2.79
C ALA A 44 19.17 -3.50 -2.23
N ALA A 45 18.94 -3.51 -0.92
CA ALA A 45 18.06 -4.46 -0.22
C ALA A 45 17.51 -3.84 1.06
N ILE A 46 16.35 -4.32 1.51
CA ILE A 46 15.76 -4.04 2.83
C ILE A 46 15.48 -5.39 3.49
N ASN A 47 15.91 -5.57 4.74
CA ASN A 47 15.73 -6.80 5.51
C ASN A 47 16.20 -8.06 4.76
N GLY A 48 17.28 -7.95 3.98
CA GLY A 48 17.84 -9.05 3.20
C GLY A 48 17.13 -9.34 1.86
N LEU A 49 15.99 -8.71 1.56
CA LEU A 49 15.29 -8.84 0.29
C LEU A 49 15.72 -7.71 -0.68
N PRO A 50 16.15 -8.06 -1.91
CA PRO A 50 16.52 -7.08 -2.92
C PRO A 50 15.40 -6.08 -3.22
N ILE A 51 15.78 -4.84 -3.55
CA ILE A 51 14.92 -3.83 -4.14
C ILE A 51 15.17 -3.82 -5.64
N ALA A 52 14.18 -4.26 -6.41
CA ALA A 52 14.25 -4.31 -7.88
C ALA A 52 12.84 -4.17 -8.46
N PRO A 53 12.68 -3.55 -9.64
CA PRO A 53 11.40 -3.46 -10.32
C PRO A 53 10.77 -4.85 -10.53
N TRP A 54 9.46 -4.94 -10.32
CA TRP A 54 8.71 -6.15 -10.66
C TRP A 54 8.31 -6.07 -12.14
N GLN A 55 9.03 -6.78 -13.01
CA GLN A 55 8.84 -6.70 -14.47
C GLN A 55 7.68 -7.56 -14.97
N ASP A 56 7.50 -8.77 -14.37
CA ASP A 56 6.49 -9.74 -14.82
C ASP A 56 5.22 -9.64 -13.96
N PHE A 57 4.74 -8.43 -13.72
CA PHE A 57 3.49 -8.24 -12.99
C PHE A 57 2.28 -8.58 -13.87
N PRO A 58 1.16 -9.05 -13.27
CA PRO A 58 -0.07 -9.30 -14.00
C PRO A 58 -0.59 -8.04 -14.70
N ASP A 59 -1.01 -8.14 -15.95
CA ASP A 59 -1.46 -7.02 -16.80
C ASP A 59 -2.98 -6.99 -17.01
N ASP A 60 -3.70 -8.04 -16.57
CA ASP A 60 -5.16 -8.10 -16.64
C ASP A 60 -5.80 -8.67 -15.36
N ILE A 61 -7.12 -8.51 -15.26
CA ILE A 61 -7.89 -8.96 -14.09
C ILE A 61 -7.75 -10.48 -13.88
N ALA A 62 -7.76 -11.28 -14.93
CA ALA A 62 -7.70 -12.74 -14.82
C ALA A 62 -6.35 -13.22 -14.27
N ALA A 63 -5.25 -12.58 -14.67
CA ALA A 63 -3.92 -12.86 -14.16
C ALA A 63 -3.77 -12.44 -12.69
N TRP A 64 -4.34 -11.29 -12.27
CA TRP A 64 -4.40 -10.89 -10.86
C TRP A 64 -5.24 -11.86 -10.01
N GLU A 65 -6.39 -12.33 -10.52
CA GLU A 65 -7.21 -13.34 -9.83
C GLU A 65 -6.47 -14.69 -9.73
N ALA A 66 -5.77 -15.09 -10.78
CA ALA A 66 -4.95 -16.31 -10.76
C ALA A 66 -3.85 -16.20 -9.70
N LEU A 67 -3.15 -15.07 -9.63
CA LEU A 67 -2.14 -14.82 -8.59
C LEU A 67 -2.76 -14.86 -7.19
N ALA A 68 -3.88 -14.18 -6.97
CA ALA A 68 -4.58 -14.15 -5.68
C ALA A 68 -5.06 -15.55 -5.25
N SER A 69 -5.41 -16.43 -6.19
CA SER A 69 -5.84 -17.80 -5.91
C SER A 69 -4.71 -18.69 -5.37
N THR A 70 -3.45 -18.35 -5.64
CA THR A 70 -2.28 -19.06 -5.09
C THR A 70 -2.04 -18.78 -3.60
N MET A 71 -2.76 -17.82 -3.02
CA MET A 71 -2.64 -17.38 -1.63
C MET A 71 -3.95 -17.72 -0.88
N PRO A 72 -4.16 -18.98 -0.47
CA PRO A 72 -5.40 -19.35 0.23
C PRO A 72 -5.43 -18.68 1.61
N ILE A 73 -6.49 -17.91 1.86
CA ILE A 73 -6.71 -17.19 3.11
C ILE A 73 -8.09 -17.54 3.62
N ASP A 74 -8.16 -17.96 4.89
CA ASP A 74 -9.43 -18.08 5.60
C ASP A 74 -9.91 -16.66 5.95
N GLU A 75 -11.01 -16.25 5.30
CA GLU A 75 -11.59 -14.93 5.44
C GLU A 75 -13.12 -15.01 5.60
N PRO A 76 -13.71 -14.17 6.47
CA PRO A 76 -15.15 -14.13 6.65
C PRO A 76 -15.86 -13.65 5.37
N LEU A 77 -17.16 -13.95 5.24
CA LEU A 77 -17.96 -13.41 4.14
C LEU A 77 -17.88 -11.87 4.12
N PHE A 78 -17.58 -11.31 2.95
CA PHE A 78 -17.44 -9.87 2.79
C PHE A 78 -18.75 -9.20 2.43
N HIS A 79 -19.45 -8.69 3.43
CA HIS A 79 -20.71 -7.97 3.26
C HIS A 79 -20.53 -6.49 3.59
N ALA A 80 -20.53 -5.63 2.56
CA ALA A 80 -20.58 -4.19 2.79
C ALA A 80 -21.98 -3.76 3.22
N PRO A 81 -22.12 -2.86 4.20
CA PRO A 81 -23.41 -2.25 4.53
C PRO A 81 -24.01 -1.53 3.33
N LYS A 82 -25.37 -1.43 3.30
CA LYS A 82 -26.07 -0.76 2.21
C LYS A 82 -25.58 0.69 2.03
N GLY A 83 -25.25 1.06 0.81
CA GLY A 83 -24.79 2.40 0.46
C GLY A 83 -23.26 2.56 0.44
N PHE A 84 -22.50 1.55 0.88
CA PHE A 84 -21.04 1.58 0.79
C PHE A 84 -20.54 0.80 -0.42
N LYS A 85 -19.53 1.36 -1.10
CA LYS A 85 -18.78 0.65 -2.13
C LYS A 85 -17.81 -0.34 -1.48
N LYS A 86 -17.65 -1.52 -2.09
CA LYS A 86 -16.62 -2.47 -1.66
C LYS A 86 -15.24 -2.01 -2.14
N ALA A 87 -14.28 -2.07 -1.23
CA ALA A 87 -12.87 -1.81 -1.49
C ALA A 87 -12.01 -2.86 -0.79
N ALA A 88 -10.77 -3.00 -1.21
CA ALA A 88 -9.80 -3.81 -0.50
C ALA A 88 -8.43 -3.15 -0.47
N GLY A 89 -7.61 -3.55 0.48
CA GLY A 89 -6.25 -3.06 0.65
C GLY A 89 -5.40 -4.03 1.46
N VAL A 90 -4.16 -3.67 1.66
CA VAL A 90 -3.20 -4.51 2.38
C VAL A 90 -2.35 -3.68 3.33
N VAL A 91 -2.04 -4.27 4.49
CA VAL A 91 -0.97 -3.83 5.36
C VAL A 91 0.23 -4.73 5.09
N VAL A 92 1.24 -4.20 4.43
CA VAL A 92 2.47 -4.94 4.13
C VAL A 92 3.43 -4.75 5.29
N ARG A 93 3.80 -5.84 5.95
CA ARG A 93 4.71 -5.85 7.11
C ARG A 93 6.06 -6.43 6.71
N GLU A 94 7.12 -5.74 7.09
CA GLU A 94 8.50 -6.22 6.97
C GLU A 94 8.88 -7.11 8.16
N SER A 95 9.93 -7.91 8.00
CA SER A 95 10.43 -8.80 9.06
C SER A 95 10.97 -8.05 10.27
N ASP A 96 11.34 -6.77 10.14
CA ASP A 96 11.74 -5.90 11.24
C ASP A 96 10.56 -5.26 11.99
N GLY A 97 9.32 -5.58 11.59
CA GLY A 97 8.08 -5.14 12.21
C GLY A 97 7.53 -3.81 11.70
N ARG A 98 8.26 -3.08 10.85
CA ARG A 98 7.74 -1.88 10.19
C ARG A 98 6.68 -2.24 9.14
N VAL A 99 5.83 -1.27 8.81
CA VAL A 99 4.77 -1.44 7.82
C VAL A 99 4.84 -0.37 6.74
N TRP A 100 4.40 -0.75 5.54
CA TRP A 100 4.35 0.15 4.40
C TRP A 100 3.06 0.95 4.39
N VAL A 101 3.19 2.27 4.17
CA VAL A 101 2.09 3.21 3.97
C VAL A 101 2.41 4.14 2.80
N VAL A 102 1.39 4.75 2.22
CA VAL A 102 1.51 5.65 1.06
C VAL A 102 1.08 7.07 1.44
N ALA A 103 1.71 8.06 0.84
CA ALA A 103 1.21 9.43 0.80
C ALA A 103 0.52 9.65 -0.55
N PRO A 104 -0.82 9.75 -0.59
CA PRO A 104 -1.54 9.99 -1.83
C PRO A 104 -1.12 11.32 -2.49
N SER A 105 -1.07 11.36 -3.81
CA SER A 105 -0.73 12.55 -4.58
C SER A 105 -1.65 13.71 -4.20
N ASN A 106 -1.04 14.85 -3.83
CA ASN A 106 -1.75 16.07 -3.39
C ASN A 106 -2.72 15.87 -2.22
N ALA A 107 -2.45 14.91 -1.33
CA ALA A 107 -3.31 14.53 -0.22
C ALA A 107 -4.74 14.20 -0.67
N PHE A 108 -4.88 13.44 -1.75
CA PHE A 108 -6.18 13.04 -2.27
C PHE A 108 -7.06 12.42 -1.17
N GLY A 109 -8.34 12.76 -1.16
CA GLY A 109 -9.28 12.35 -0.11
C GLY A 109 -8.99 12.93 1.29
N GLY A 110 -8.04 13.87 1.42
CA GLY A 110 -7.63 14.47 2.68
C GLY A 110 -6.59 13.63 3.45
N TYR A 111 -6.10 12.52 2.85
CA TYR A 111 -5.08 11.67 3.48
C TYR A 111 -3.68 12.25 3.33
N GLN A 112 -2.98 12.44 4.44
CA GLN A 112 -1.54 12.70 4.44
C GLN A 112 -0.76 11.39 4.25
N ALA A 113 -1.25 10.32 4.88
CA ALA A 113 -0.81 8.95 4.69
C ALA A 113 -1.96 7.98 4.93
N THR A 114 -1.91 6.82 4.29
CA THR A 114 -2.87 5.72 4.44
C THR A 114 -2.24 4.40 4.04
N PHE A 115 -2.90 3.27 4.31
CA PHE A 115 -2.51 1.98 3.75
C PHE A 115 -3.00 1.87 2.29
N PRO A 116 -2.23 1.21 1.39
CA PRO A 116 -2.63 1.02 0.00
C PRO A 116 -3.97 0.29 -0.09
N LYS A 117 -4.89 0.83 -0.90
CA LYS A 117 -6.27 0.35 -1.01
C LYS A 117 -7.01 1.01 -2.16
N GLY A 118 -7.93 0.30 -2.78
CA GLY A 118 -8.84 0.88 -3.77
C GLY A 118 -10.12 0.10 -4.01
N GLY A 119 -10.89 0.51 -4.99
CA GLY A 119 -12.17 -0.09 -5.35
C GLY A 119 -12.03 -1.49 -5.94
N MET A 120 -12.94 -2.40 -5.62
CA MET A 120 -12.85 -3.77 -6.14
C MET A 120 -13.08 -3.85 -7.66
N GLU A 121 -13.96 -3.04 -8.21
CA GLU A 121 -14.16 -2.88 -9.67
C GLU A 121 -14.29 -4.20 -10.44
N GLY A 122 -14.98 -5.17 -9.87
CA GLY A 122 -15.16 -6.51 -10.46
C GLY A 122 -14.09 -7.53 -10.05
N LYS A 123 -13.00 -7.12 -9.40
CA LYS A 123 -11.99 -8.02 -8.83
C LYS A 123 -12.44 -8.60 -7.48
N SER A 124 -11.88 -9.73 -7.07
CA SER A 124 -11.97 -10.20 -5.68
C SER A 124 -11.27 -9.25 -4.72
N ALA A 125 -11.56 -9.33 -3.42
CA ALA A 125 -10.89 -8.50 -2.42
C ALA A 125 -9.37 -8.79 -2.38
N ARG A 126 -8.95 -10.05 -2.54
CA ARG A 126 -7.53 -10.42 -2.55
C ARG A 126 -6.80 -9.89 -3.79
N ALA A 127 -7.39 -10.07 -4.98
CA ALA A 127 -6.82 -9.53 -6.21
C ALA A 127 -6.71 -8.00 -6.14
N THR A 128 -7.76 -7.31 -5.66
CA THR A 128 -7.72 -5.85 -5.44
C THR A 128 -6.59 -5.46 -4.50
N ALA A 129 -6.43 -6.11 -3.36
CA ALA A 129 -5.36 -5.79 -2.41
C ALA A 129 -3.94 -5.93 -3.01
N LEU A 130 -3.73 -6.93 -3.91
CA LEU A 130 -2.47 -7.11 -4.62
C LEU A 130 -2.24 -6.02 -5.69
N VAL A 131 -3.28 -5.68 -6.45
CA VAL A 131 -3.25 -4.57 -7.44
C VAL A 131 -2.87 -3.28 -6.76
N GLU A 132 -3.59 -2.89 -5.69
CA GLU A 132 -3.37 -1.65 -4.98
C GLU A 132 -1.99 -1.58 -4.30
N ALA A 133 -1.51 -2.74 -3.78
CA ALA A 133 -0.14 -2.81 -3.28
C ALA A 133 0.87 -2.45 -4.36
N PHE A 134 0.71 -3.00 -5.56
CA PHE A 134 1.61 -2.73 -6.67
C PHE A 134 1.46 -1.31 -7.22
N GLU A 135 0.24 -0.89 -7.54
CA GLU A 135 -0.03 0.42 -8.14
C GLU A 135 0.37 1.57 -7.21
N GLU A 136 -0.03 1.52 -5.94
CA GLU A 136 0.26 2.60 -5.00
C GLU A 136 1.69 2.54 -4.43
N THR A 137 2.35 1.37 -4.40
CA THR A 137 3.65 1.23 -3.71
C THR A 137 4.80 0.67 -4.54
N GLY A 138 4.56 0.13 -5.74
CA GLY A 138 5.57 -0.60 -6.51
C GLY A 138 6.01 -1.94 -5.90
N LEU A 139 5.36 -2.40 -4.83
CA LEU A 139 5.74 -3.61 -4.12
C LEU A 139 5.10 -4.86 -4.71
N ARG A 140 5.86 -5.96 -4.74
CA ARG A 140 5.35 -7.32 -4.92
C ARG A 140 5.07 -7.93 -3.54
N VAL A 141 3.83 -8.36 -3.31
CA VAL A 141 3.34 -8.77 -2.01
C VAL A 141 2.78 -10.19 -2.04
N CYS A 142 3.02 -10.95 -0.97
CA CYS A 142 2.30 -12.17 -0.64
C CYS A 142 1.30 -11.87 0.48
N LEU A 143 0.01 -12.07 0.23
CA LEU A 143 -1.02 -11.96 1.28
C LEU A 143 -0.93 -13.17 2.21
N THR A 144 -0.99 -12.94 3.52
CA THR A 144 -0.81 -14.01 4.51
C THR A 144 -2.09 -14.32 5.27
N ARG A 145 -2.93 -13.32 5.55
CA ARG A 145 -4.21 -13.53 6.24
C ARG A 145 -5.15 -12.34 6.08
N PHE A 146 -6.44 -12.56 6.36
CA PHE A 146 -7.39 -11.50 6.66
C PHE A 146 -6.96 -10.73 7.92
N LEU A 147 -7.09 -9.40 7.89
CA LEU A 147 -6.77 -8.54 9.02
C LEU A 147 -8.03 -7.93 9.65
N VAL A 148 -8.75 -7.08 8.92
CA VAL A 148 -9.91 -6.37 9.44
C VAL A 148 -10.75 -5.77 8.30
N ASP A 149 -12.06 -5.68 8.51
CA ASP A 149 -12.97 -4.91 7.66
C ASP A 149 -13.23 -3.53 8.30
N VAL A 150 -13.07 -2.45 7.52
CA VAL A 150 -13.17 -1.06 8.02
C VAL A 150 -14.20 -0.27 7.21
N GLN A 151 -15.11 0.39 7.92
CA GLN A 151 -16.00 1.36 7.32
C GLN A 151 -15.27 2.70 7.17
N ARG A 152 -15.22 3.21 5.94
CA ARG A 152 -14.69 4.54 5.60
C ARG A 152 -15.84 5.46 5.19
N THR A 153 -15.56 6.68 4.75
CA THR A 153 -16.60 7.65 4.38
C THR A 153 -17.54 7.15 3.29
N THR A 154 -17.00 6.50 2.24
CA THR A 154 -17.78 6.06 1.06
C THR A 154 -17.61 4.58 0.74
N SER A 155 -16.67 3.90 1.39
CA SER A 155 -16.36 2.49 1.15
C SER A 155 -16.37 1.68 2.43
N TYR A 156 -16.64 0.39 2.27
CA TYR A 156 -16.38 -0.65 3.26
C TYR A 156 -15.20 -1.45 2.74
N THR A 157 -14.07 -1.35 3.43
CA THR A 157 -12.77 -1.78 2.92
C THR A 157 -12.26 -2.97 3.71
N ARG A 158 -11.97 -4.06 3.01
CA ARG A 158 -11.31 -5.24 3.57
C ARG A 158 -9.80 -5.07 3.52
N TYR A 159 -9.14 -5.26 4.64
CA TYR A 159 -7.69 -5.27 4.73
C TYR A 159 -7.15 -6.67 4.97
N PHE A 160 -6.09 -6.99 4.26
CA PHE A 160 -5.26 -8.16 4.49
C PHE A 160 -3.93 -7.77 5.11
N LEU A 161 -3.30 -8.69 5.84
CA LEU A 161 -1.90 -8.63 6.15
C LEU A 161 -1.13 -9.28 5.00
N GLY A 162 0.00 -8.70 4.64
CA GLY A 162 0.90 -9.24 3.62
C GLY A 162 2.36 -9.00 3.99
N GLU A 163 3.23 -9.68 3.28
CA GLU A 163 4.67 -9.56 3.36
C GLU A 163 5.21 -9.14 2.01
N ARG A 164 6.22 -8.27 1.98
CA ARG A 164 6.93 -7.94 0.75
C ARG A 164 7.78 -9.13 0.31
N ILE A 165 7.64 -9.51 -0.94
CA ILE A 165 8.45 -10.56 -1.59
C ILE A 165 9.28 -10.03 -2.76
N GLY A 166 9.23 -8.70 -3.00
CA GLY A 166 9.98 -8.02 -4.07
C GLY A 166 9.40 -6.65 -4.36
N GLY A 167 9.74 -6.10 -5.52
CA GLY A 167 9.31 -4.79 -5.95
C GLY A 167 10.27 -3.67 -5.55
N ASN A 168 10.02 -2.47 -6.06
CA ASN A 168 10.78 -1.27 -5.78
C ASN A 168 9.82 -0.13 -5.42
N PRO A 169 9.85 0.37 -4.18
CA PRO A 169 8.92 1.44 -3.76
C PRO A 169 9.08 2.75 -4.55
N ALA A 170 10.23 2.99 -5.16
CA ALA A 170 10.43 4.15 -6.03
C ALA A 170 9.62 4.07 -7.34
N ASP A 171 9.10 2.86 -7.69
CA ASP A 171 8.27 2.63 -8.87
C ASP A 171 6.77 2.84 -8.61
N MET A 172 6.40 3.44 -7.47
CA MET A 172 5.00 3.76 -7.13
C MET A 172 4.28 4.44 -8.30
N GLY A 173 2.99 4.14 -8.49
CA GLY A 173 2.14 4.77 -9.49
C GLY A 173 1.81 6.22 -9.19
N TRP A 174 1.10 6.86 -10.10
CA TRP A 174 0.77 8.31 -10.06
C TRP A 174 -0.11 8.71 -8.88
N GLU A 175 -0.86 7.79 -8.31
CA GLU A 175 -1.73 8.04 -7.16
C GLU A 175 -0.95 8.30 -5.86
N SER A 176 0.32 7.89 -5.80
CA SER A 176 1.20 8.06 -4.65
C SER A 176 2.34 9.03 -4.96
N GLN A 177 2.60 9.97 -4.06
CA GLN A 177 3.74 10.89 -4.16
C GLN A 177 4.89 10.53 -3.21
N ALA A 178 4.67 9.59 -2.30
CA ALA A 178 5.70 8.95 -1.48
C ALA A 178 5.22 7.60 -0.96
N VAL A 179 6.19 6.70 -0.75
CA VAL A 179 6.00 5.43 -0.04
C VAL A 179 6.88 5.45 1.20
N MET A 180 6.31 5.07 2.33
CA MET A 180 6.97 5.11 3.62
C MET A 180 7.01 3.72 4.25
N LEU A 181 8.12 3.40 4.89
CA LEU A 181 8.27 2.25 5.78
C LEU A 181 8.29 2.77 7.22
N VAL A 182 7.27 2.44 8.01
CA VAL A 182 6.95 3.10 9.26
C VAL A 182 6.95 2.11 10.41
N PRO A 183 7.67 2.37 11.52
CA PRO A 183 7.51 1.62 12.76
C PRO A 183 6.06 1.69 13.26
N VAL A 184 5.46 0.57 13.67
CA VAL A 184 4.06 0.52 14.15
C VAL A 184 3.79 1.55 15.25
N ALA A 185 4.76 1.78 16.14
CA ALA A 185 4.67 2.78 17.20
C ALA A 185 4.53 4.23 16.69
N LEU A 186 4.93 4.51 15.45
CA LEU A 186 4.83 5.85 14.85
C LEU A 186 3.59 6.04 13.98
N LEU A 187 2.80 4.99 13.71
CA LEU A 187 1.61 5.08 12.84
C LEU A 187 0.63 6.16 13.29
N GLY A 188 0.41 6.31 14.61
CA GLY A 188 -0.49 7.34 15.14
C GLY A 188 -0.02 8.78 14.90
N LYS A 189 1.24 8.99 14.48
CA LYS A 189 1.79 10.31 14.10
C LYS A 189 1.78 10.54 12.59
N VAL A 190 1.71 9.46 11.82
CA VAL A 190 1.80 9.46 10.35
C VAL A 190 0.42 9.43 9.72
N LEU A 191 -0.45 8.53 10.19
CA LEU A 191 -1.81 8.38 9.72
C LEU A 191 -2.69 9.49 10.29
N ASN A 192 -3.46 10.16 9.44
CA ASN A 192 -4.32 11.27 9.86
C ASN A 192 -5.82 10.96 9.78
N SER A 193 -6.20 9.75 9.34
CA SER A 193 -7.60 9.34 9.24
C SER A 193 -8.03 8.50 10.43
N PRO A 194 -9.14 8.83 11.11
CA PRO A 194 -9.72 7.98 12.14
C PRO A 194 -10.11 6.58 11.64
N SER A 195 -10.40 6.45 10.33
CA SER A 195 -10.70 5.14 9.72
C SER A 195 -9.51 4.18 9.69
N ASP A 196 -8.28 4.65 9.93
CA ASP A 196 -7.10 3.79 10.00
C ASP A 196 -6.88 3.21 11.42
N LEU A 197 -7.55 3.74 12.45
CA LEU A 197 -7.41 3.26 13.83
C LEU A 197 -7.72 1.77 14.00
N PRO A 198 -8.81 1.20 13.45
CA PRO A 198 -9.07 -0.23 13.58
C PRO A 198 -7.95 -1.10 12.97
N ILE A 199 -7.27 -0.61 11.92
CA ILE A 199 -6.14 -1.31 11.30
C ILE A 199 -4.94 -1.30 12.25
N VAL A 200 -4.66 -0.13 12.85
CA VAL A 200 -3.56 0.02 13.81
C VAL A 200 -3.80 -0.85 15.05
N GLU A 201 -5.02 -0.93 15.55
CA GLU A 201 -5.36 -1.81 16.69
C GLU A 201 -5.17 -3.28 16.31
N ALA A 202 -5.68 -3.72 15.14
CA ALA A 202 -5.49 -5.08 14.67
C ALA A 202 -4.00 -5.47 14.50
N LEU A 203 -3.13 -4.51 14.16
CA LEU A 203 -1.69 -4.73 14.07
C LEU A 203 -1.00 -4.92 15.41
N LYS A 204 -1.57 -4.40 16.50
CA LYS A 204 -1.00 -4.57 17.85
C LYS A 204 -1.28 -5.95 18.44
N GLU A 205 -2.26 -6.68 17.89
CA GLU A 205 -2.65 -8.02 18.34
C GLU A 205 -1.82 -9.13 17.70
N ILE A 206 -0.87 -8.76 16.83
CA ILE A 206 -0.01 -9.66 16.06
C ILE A 206 1.45 -9.22 16.16
#